data_bea1031ecdfda41f4923f41dc772ac63
#
_entry.id   bea1031ecdfda41f4923f41dc772ac63
#
_cell.length_a   1.000
_cell.length_b   1.000
_cell.length_c   1.000
_cell.angle_alpha   90.00
_cell.angle_beta   90.00
_cell.angle_gamma   90.00
#
_symmetry.space_group_name_H-M   'P 1'
#
loop_
_entity.id
_entity.type
_entity.pdbx_description
1 polymer ?
#
loop_
_entity_poly.entity_id
_entity_poly.type
_entity_poly.pdbx_seq_one_letter_code
_entity_poly.pdbx_strand_id
1 'polypeptide(L)'
;MLDAVTQYGLNASIVHPSGILGPGDFGRGHLTQLVIDYLNGRLTACVKGGYDFVDVRDVADGILSCVENGQPGECYILSNQYFPVKEILDTLHDITGKKKLKTVLPLWFAKATAPLSEIYYKILKQPPLYTSYSLYTLESNAAFSHAKATRELNYQPRPIKETLCDTARWLQEHQRIKK
;
A
#
# COMPACT_ATOMS: atom_id res chain seq x y z
N MET A 1 -22.94 -11.39 4.56
CA MET A 1 -22.19 -12.04 5.66
C MET A 1 -22.75 -11.65 7.02
N LEU A 2 -22.86 -10.38 7.39
CA LEU A 2 -23.41 -9.96 8.70
C LEU A 2 -24.83 -10.48 8.95
N ASP A 3 -25.68 -10.44 7.92
CA ASP A 3 -27.04 -11.03 8.00
C ASP A 3 -27.00 -12.53 8.31
N ALA A 4 -26.02 -13.26 7.74
CA ALA A 4 -25.87 -14.69 8.00
C ALA A 4 -25.38 -14.98 9.43
N VAL A 5 -24.56 -14.10 10.00
CA VAL A 5 -24.18 -14.18 11.43
C VAL A 5 -25.43 -14.04 12.31
N THR A 6 -26.26 -13.02 12.03
CA THR A 6 -27.45 -12.71 12.83
C THR A 6 -28.55 -13.76 12.66
N GLN A 7 -28.80 -14.24 11.43
CA GLN A 7 -29.92 -15.14 11.14
C GLN A 7 -29.62 -16.61 11.37
N TYR A 8 -28.36 -17.02 11.12
CA TYR A 8 -27.96 -18.44 11.13
C TYR A 8 -26.87 -18.78 12.15
N GLY A 9 -26.43 -17.81 12.96
CA GLY A 9 -25.37 -18.01 13.93
C GLY A 9 -24.00 -18.32 13.31
N LEU A 10 -23.74 -17.83 12.10
CA LEU A 10 -22.45 -18.03 11.44
C LEU A 10 -21.33 -17.42 12.26
N ASN A 11 -20.35 -18.22 12.65
CA ASN A 11 -19.14 -17.72 13.31
C ASN A 11 -18.18 -17.11 12.26
N ALA A 12 -18.32 -15.82 12.00
CA ALA A 12 -17.50 -15.10 11.02
C ALA A 12 -17.25 -13.66 11.43
N SER A 13 -16.03 -13.20 11.22
CA SER A 13 -15.59 -11.80 11.36
C SER A 13 -15.04 -11.30 10.02
N ILE A 14 -14.95 -9.99 9.85
CA ILE A 14 -14.45 -9.36 8.61
C ILE A 14 -13.20 -8.56 8.93
N VAL A 15 -12.14 -8.76 8.15
CA VAL A 15 -10.94 -7.93 8.22
C VAL A 15 -10.82 -7.06 6.96
N HIS A 16 -10.48 -5.80 7.18
CA HIS A 16 -10.32 -4.79 6.12
C HIS A 16 -8.89 -4.25 6.17
N PRO A 17 -7.95 -4.84 5.41
CA PRO A 17 -6.61 -4.28 5.32
C PRO A 17 -6.60 -2.97 4.52
N SER A 18 -5.72 -2.05 4.88
CA SER A 18 -5.43 -0.85 4.10
C SER A 18 -4.51 -1.17 2.90
N GLY A 19 -3.70 -0.23 2.43
CA GLY A 19 -2.78 -0.44 1.32
C GLY A 19 -1.64 -1.40 1.70
N ILE A 20 -1.71 -2.65 1.25
CA ILE A 20 -0.75 -3.68 1.62
C ILE A 20 0.57 -3.48 0.85
N LEU A 21 1.67 -3.46 1.57
CA LEU A 21 3.03 -3.42 1.06
C LEU A 21 3.90 -4.42 1.86
N GLY A 22 4.94 -4.96 1.24
CA GLY A 22 5.84 -5.87 1.95
C GLY A 22 6.57 -6.84 1.02
N PRO A 23 7.46 -7.67 1.59
CA PRO A 23 8.12 -8.73 0.84
C PRO A 23 7.12 -9.81 0.40
N GLY A 24 7.45 -10.55 -0.67
CA GLY A 24 6.64 -11.67 -1.16
C GLY A 24 5.60 -11.33 -2.23
N ASP A 25 5.52 -10.08 -2.70
CA ASP A 25 4.62 -9.70 -3.78
C ASP A 25 5.17 -10.13 -5.16
N PHE A 26 4.88 -11.37 -5.54
CA PHE A 26 5.20 -11.89 -6.86
C PHE A 26 4.28 -11.34 -7.95
N GLY A 27 3.09 -10.87 -7.59
CA GLY A 27 2.06 -10.35 -8.49
C GLY A 27 2.31 -8.91 -8.99
N ARG A 28 3.24 -8.19 -8.39
CA ARG A 28 3.54 -6.77 -8.65
C ARG A 28 2.32 -5.87 -8.46
N GLY A 29 1.78 -5.85 -7.26
CA GLY A 29 0.74 -4.90 -6.88
C GLY A 29 1.17 -3.45 -7.12
N HIS A 30 0.24 -2.52 -7.21
CA HIS A 30 0.52 -1.11 -7.53
C HIS A 30 1.56 -0.46 -6.61
N LEU A 31 1.52 -0.77 -5.31
CA LEU A 31 2.47 -0.22 -4.33
C LEU A 31 3.87 -0.80 -4.51
N THR A 32 3.96 -2.11 -4.71
CA THR A 32 5.23 -2.78 -5.03
C THR A 32 5.81 -2.26 -6.34
N GLN A 33 4.97 -2.00 -7.35
CA GLN A 33 5.41 -1.43 -8.61
C GLN A 33 5.97 0.00 -8.45
N LEU A 34 5.37 0.82 -7.58
CA LEU A 34 5.89 2.14 -7.22
C LEU A 34 7.33 2.04 -6.66
N VAL A 35 7.56 1.08 -5.74
CA VAL A 35 8.90 0.83 -5.18
C VAL A 35 9.87 0.36 -6.26
N ILE A 36 9.47 -0.57 -7.12
CA ILE A 36 10.28 -1.08 -8.24
C ILE A 36 10.66 0.07 -9.19
N ASP A 37 9.71 0.92 -9.57
CA ASP A 37 9.95 2.01 -10.51
C ASP A 37 10.87 3.08 -9.92
N TYR A 38 10.75 3.36 -8.62
CA TYR A 38 11.68 4.22 -7.91
C TYR A 38 13.09 3.64 -7.90
N LEU A 39 13.26 2.39 -7.47
CA LEU A 39 14.55 1.73 -7.34
C LEU A 39 15.26 1.55 -8.69
N ASN A 40 14.50 1.39 -9.77
CA ASN A 40 15.02 1.35 -11.14
C ASN A 40 15.27 2.74 -11.76
N GLY A 41 15.01 3.83 -11.04
CA GLY A 41 15.23 5.20 -11.53
C GLY A 41 14.24 5.65 -12.61
N ARG A 42 13.08 4.98 -12.73
CA ARG A 42 12.05 5.31 -13.72
C ARG A 42 11.17 6.49 -13.30
N LEU A 43 11.07 6.75 -11.98
CA LEU A 43 10.28 7.86 -11.48
C LEU A 43 11.06 9.17 -11.59
N THR A 44 10.47 10.16 -12.27
CA THR A 44 11.02 11.53 -12.42
C THR A 44 10.34 12.52 -11.47
N ALA A 45 9.12 12.23 -11.06
CA ALA A 45 8.31 13.02 -10.16
C ALA A 45 7.34 12.11 -9.37
N CYS A 46 6.81 12.60 -8.26
CA CYS A 46 5.67 11.99 -7.58
C CYS A 46 4.46 12.93 -7.59
N VAL A 47 3.29 12.40 -7.29
CA VAL A 47 2.04 13.17 -7.19
C VAL A 47 1.77 13.49 -5.73
N LYS A 48 1.20 14.66 -5.45
CA LYS A 48 0.75 15.03 -4.11
C LYS A 48 -0.39 14.12 -3.67
N GLY A 49 -0.27 13.54 -2.47
CA GLY A 49 -1.23 12.61 -1.89
C GLY A 49 -0.52 11.47 -1.19
N GLY A 50 -1.28 10.55 -0.64
CA GLY A 50 -0.75 9.41 0.09
C GLY A 50 -1.80 8.34 0.34
N TYR A 51 -1.38 7.31 1.03
CA TYR A 51 -2.21 6.17 1.43
C TYR A 51 -1.91 5.79 2.88
N ASP A 52 -2.82 5.04 3.47
CA ASP A 52 -2.49 4.23 4.63
C ASP A 52 -1.78 2.96 4.13
N PHE A 53 -0.56 2.73 4.60
CA PHE A 53 0.26 1.58 4.20
C PHE A 53 0.44 0.65 5.39
N VAL A 54 0.21 -0.63 5.17
CA VAL A 54 0.39 -1.69 6.17
C VAL A 54 1.29 -2.80 5.62
N ASP A 55 2.09 -3.41 6.50
CA ASP A 55 2.93 -4.55 6.12
C ASP A 55 2.08 -5.81 5.89
N VAL A 56 2.38 -6.55 4.84
CA VAL A 56 1.69 -7.82 4.51
C VAL A 56 1.75 -8.83 5.66
N ARG A 57 2.86 -8.84 6.42
CA ARG A 57 3.05 -9.73 7.57
C ARG A 57 2.14 -9.33 8.73
N ASP A 58 1.98 -8.03 8.97
CA ASP A 58 1.06 -7.53 10.01
C ASP A 58 -0.39 -7.83 9.65
N VAL A 59 -0.73 -7.79 8.36
CA VAL A 59 -2.05 -8.23 7.88
C VAL A 59 -2.25 -9.72 8.14
N ALA A 60 -1.24 -10.56 7.82
CA ALA A 60 -1.32 -11.99 8.08
C ALA A 60 -1.48 -12.30 9.57
N ASP A 61 -0.66 -11.68 10.42
CA ASP A 61 -0.74 -11.82 11.87
C ASP A 61 -2.08 -11.34 12.43
N GLY A 62 -2.60 -10.22 11.91
CA GLY A 62 -3.91 -9.69 12.26
C GLY A 62 -5.07 -10.60 11.85
N ILE A 63 -4.96 -11.29 10.69
CA ILE A 63 -5.94 -12.31 10.27
C ILE A 63 -5.90 -13.51 11.21
N LEU A 64 -4.72 -14.03 11.53
CA LEU A 64 -4.57 -15.15 12.47
C LEU A 64 -5.14 -14.80 13.85
N SER A 65 -4.81 -13.61 14.36
CA SER A 65 -5.37 -13.14 15.63
C SER A 65 -6.89 -12.96 15.57
N CYS A 66 -7.43 -12.55 14.43
CA CYS A 66 -8.87 -12.46 14.23
C CYS A 66 -9.56 -13.82 14.24
N VAL A 67 -8.91 -14.87 13.73
CA VAL A 67 -9.42 -16.25 13.81
C VAL A 67 -9.53 -16.72 15.27
N GLU A 68 -8.56 -16.34 16.10
CA GLU A 68 -8.49 -16.77 17.51
C GLU A 68 -9.37 -15.93 18.44
N ASN A 69 -9.40 -14.61 18.24
CA ASN A 69 -9.95 -13.64 19.18
C ASN A 69 -11.10 -12.79 18.61
N GLY A 70 -11.36 -12.87 17.29
CA GLY A 70 -12.37 -12.06 16.64
C GLY A 70 -13.78 -12.41 17.09
N GLN A 71 -14.61 -11.39 17.27
CA GLN A 71 -16.01 -11.58 17.68
C GLN A 71 -16.90 -11.79 16.45
N PRO A 72 -17.81 -12.76 16.45
CA PRO A 72 -18.74 -12.99 15.35
C PRO A 72 -19.53 -11.72 14.99
N GLY A 73 -19.61 -11.39 13.71
CA GLY A 73 -20.32 -10.20 13.21
C GLY A 73 -19.51 -8.91 13.25
N GLU A 74 -18.31 -8.93 13.81
CA GLU A 74 -17.48 -7.73 13.92
C GLU A 74 -16.56 -7.52 12.72
N CYS A 75 -16.22 -6.23 12.48
CA CYS A 75 -15.29 -5.81 11.44
C CYS A 75 -14.05 -5.20 12.08
N TYR A 76 -12.88 -5.57 11.57
CA TYR A 76 -11.58 -5.09 12.04
C TYR A 76 -10.80 -4.47 10.91
N ILE A 77 -10.39 -3.20 11.08
CA ILE A 77 -9.51 -2.51 10.14
C ILE A 77 -8.06 -2.84 10.52
N LEU A 78 -7.32 -3.43 9.59
CA LEU A 78 -5.90 -3.72 9.71
C LEU A 78 -5.12 -2.65 8.92
N SER A 79 -4.97 -1.49 9.53
CA SER A 79 -4.24 -0.33 8.97
C SER A 79 -3.00 -0.03 9.80
N ASN A 80 -2.17 0.87 9.32
CA ASN A 80 -1.07 1.44 10.09
C ASN A 80 -1.32 2.93 10.25
N GLN A 81 -0.77 3.73 9.36
CA GLN A 81 -1.02 5.17 9.32
C GLN A 81 -0.91 5.71 7.90
N TYR A 82 -1.44 6.91 7.70
CA TYR A 82 -1.32 7.63 6.44
C TYR A 82 0.12 8.11 6.21
N PHE A 83 0.67 7.77 5.03
CA PHE A 83 1.96 8.27 4.56
C PHE A 83 1.81 8.97 3.23
N PRO A 84 2.30 10.22 3.09
CA PRO A 84 2.46 10.85 1.80
C PRO A 84 3.39 10.01 0.90
N VAL A 85 3.06 9.89 -0.39
CA VAL A 85 3.91 9.18 -1.36
C VAL A 85 5.34 9.75 -1.36
N LYS A 86 5.46 11.06 -1.21
CA LYS A 86 6.77 11.73 -1.12
C LYS A 86 7.61 11.23 0.05
N GLU A 87 7.01 11.03 1.21
CA GLU A 87 7.68 10.52 2.41
C GLU A 87 8.15 9.07 2.23
N ILE A 88 7.33 8.23 1.60
CA ILE A 88 7.72 6.86 1.24
C ILE A 88 8.96 6.86 0.34
N LEU A 89 8.97 7.73 -0.69
CA LEU A 89 10.10 7.84 -1.61
C LEU A 89 11.35 8.45 -0.97
N ASP A 90 11.19 9.40 -0.03
CA ASP A 90 12.31 9.93 0.75
C ASP A 90 12.88 8.86 1.69
N THR A 91 12.02 8.06 2.33
CA THR A 91 12.47 6.93 3.16
C THR A 91 13.23 5.89 2.32
N LEU A 92 12.76 5.58 1.11
CA LEU A 92 13.47 4.71 0.18
C LEU A 92 14.82 5.30 -0.25
N HIS A 93 14.91 6.64 -0.45
CA HIS A 93 16.19 7.33 -0.68
C HIS A 93 17.16 7.08 0.47
N ASP A 94 16.71 7.30 1.70
CA ASP A 94 17.55 7.17 2.91
C ASP A 94 18.05 5.72 3.12
N ILE A 95 17.22 4.73 2.78
CA ILE A 95 17.57 3.31 2.91
C ILE A 95 18.52 2.84 1.80
N THR A 96 18.29 3.30 0.55
CA THR A 96 18.93 2.70 -0.64
C THR A 96 20.00 3.57 -1.28
N GLY A 97 20.09 4.84 -0.91
CA GLY A 97 21.00 5.82 -1.53
C GLY A 97 20.62 6.20 -2.98
N LYS A 98 19.47 5.72 -3.51
CA LYS A 98 18.99 6.08 -4.85
C LYS A 98 18.63 7.56 -4.90
N LYS A 99 18.59 8.15 -6.12
CA LYS A 99 18.38 9.59 -6.33
C LYS A 99 17.08 10.09 -5.69
N LYS A 100 17.18 11.14 -4.85
CA LYS A 100 16.02 11.78 -4.23
C LYS A 100 15.13 12.46 -5.27
N LEU A 101 13.84 12.17 -5.24
CA LEU A 101 12.85 12.86 -6.06
C LEU A 101 12.51 14.22 -5.44
N LYS A 102 12.73 15.30 -6.23
CA LYS A 102 12.45 16.67 -5.78
C LYS A 102 11.12 17.19 -6.29
N THR A 103 10.66 16.69 -7.43
CA THR A 103 9.46 17.18 -8.12
C THR A 103 8.22 16.52 -7.59
N VAL A 104 7.29 17.31 -7.06
CA VAL A 104 5.96 16.89 -6.65
C VAL A 104 4.95 17.57 -7.55
N LEU A 105 4.22 16.78 -8.32
CA LEU A 105 3.18 17.28 -9.22
C LEU A 105 1.90 17.54 -8.44
N PRO A 106 1.23 18.68 -8.68
CA PRO A 106 -0.08 18.91 -8.11
C PRO A 106 -1.10 17.93 -8.72
N LEU A 107 -2.06 17.49 -7.91
CA LEU A 107 -3.01 16.45 -8.29
C LEU A 107 -3.85 16.82 -9.52
N TRP A 108 -4.23 18.09 -9.65
CA TRP A 108 -4.99 18.57 -10.82
C TRP A 108 -4.22 18.36 -12.13
N PHE A 109 -2.90 18.60 -12.12
CA PHE A 109 -2.06 18.40 -13.31
C PHE A 109 -1.95 16.92 -13.65
N ALA A 110 -1.74 16.07 -12.65
CA ALA A 110 -1.71 14.62 -12.83
C ALA A 110 -3.03 14.09 -13.39
N LYS A 111 -4.17 14.58 -12.89
CA LYS A 111 -5.52 14.22 -13.39
C LYS A 111 -5.72 14.64 -14.85
N ALA A 112 -5.31 15.86 -15.20
CA ALA A 112 -5.43 16.35 -16.58
C ALA A 112 -4.59 15.54 -17.59
N THR A 113 -3.43 15.03 -17.16
CA THR A 113 -2.50 14.27 -18.01
C THR A 113 -2.70 12.76 -17.95
N ALA A 114 -3.47 12.23 -17.00
CA ALA A 114 -3.68 10.80 -16.81
C ALA A 114 -4.20 10.07 -18.07
N PRO A 115 -5.22 10.55 -18.80
CA PRO A 115 -5.72 9.86 -20.00
C PRO A 115 -4.66 9.75 -21.11
N LEU A 116 -3.87 10.80 -21.30
CA LEU A 116 -2.77 10.82 -22.27
C LEU A 116 -1.66 9.84 -21.86
N SER A 117 -1.34 9.82 -20.55
CA SER A 117 -0.37 8.90 -19.97
C SER A 117 -0.81 7.44 -20.18
N GLU A 118 -2.06 7.10 -19.88
CA GLU A 118 -2.59 5.75 -20.05
C GLU A 118 -2.50 5.29 -21.52
N ILE A 119 -2.85 6.14 -22.48
CA ILE A 119 -2.73 5.84 -23.92
C ILE A 119 -1.27 5.62 -24.32
N TYR A 120 -0.37 6.52 -23.90
CA TYR A 120 1.04 6.43 -24.19
C TYR A 120 1.66 5.13 -23.66
N TYR A 121 1.41 4.78 -22.40
CA TYR A 121 1.92 3.55 -21.78
C TYR A 121 1.27 2.28 -22.36
N LYS A 122 0.02 2.37 -22.79
CA LYS A 122 -0.65 1.26 -23.52
C LYS A 122 0.04 0.97 -24.85
N ILE A 123 0.45 2.00 -25.59
CA ILE A 123 1.21 1.84 -26.85
C ILE A 123 2.59 1.20 -26.55
N LEU A 124 3.24 1.62 -25.49
CA LEU A 124 4.55 1.09 -25.07
C LEU A 124 4.45 -0.32 -24.43
N LYS A 125 3.25 -0.86 -24.25
CA LYS A 125 3.00 -2.14 -23.54
C LYS A 125 3.64 -2.15 -22.14
N GLN A 126 3.63 -1.01 -21.45
CA GLN A 126 4.14 -0.84 -20.10
C GLN A 126 3.02 -0.40 -19.16
N PRO A 127 3.08 -0.76 -17.86
CA PRO A 127 2.12 -0.25 -16.89
C PRO A 127 2.28 1.28 -16.76
N PRO A 128 1.18 2.05 -16.74
CA PRO A 128 1.25 3.50 -16.57
C PRO A 128 1.77 3.85 -15.18
N LEU A 129 2.53 4.95 -15.08
CA LEU A 129 3.04 5.46 -13.79
C LEU A 129 1.92 5.81 -12.81
N TYR A 130 0.80 6.28 -13.33
CA TYR A 130 -0.42 6.54 -12.58
C TYR A 130 -1.62 6.37 -13.49
N THR A 131 -2.72 5.90 -12.92
CA THR A 131 -4.02 5.75 -13.59
C THR A 131 -5.00 6.74 -13.01
N SER A 132 -6.07 7.03 -13.71
CA SER A 132 -7.17 7.85 -13.20
C SER A 132 -7.71 7.31 -11.87
N TYR A 133 -7.77 5.97 -11.73
CA TYR A 133 -8.17 5.32 -10.49
C TYR A 133 -7.16 5.53 -9.35
N SER A 134 -5.86 5.39 -9.61
CA SER A 134 -4.83 5.61 -8.57
C SER A 134 -4.80 7.07 -8.11
N LEU A 135 -5.09 8.03 -8.98
CA LEU A 135 -5.20 9.44 -8.61
C LEU A 135 -6.44 9.72 -7.77
N TYR A 136 -7.55 9.05 -8.06
CA TYR A 136 -8.77 9.13 -7.24
C TYR A 136 -8.51 8.59 -5.82
N THR A 137 -7.83 7.45 -5.69
CA THR A 137 -7.49 6.87 -4.38
C THR A 137 -6.52 7.74 -3.58
N LEU A 138 -5.58 8.44 -4.23
CA LEU A 138 -4.68 9.41 -3.57
C LEU A 138 -5.41 10.61 -2.95
N GLU A 139 -6.60 10.95 -3.46
CA GLU A 139 -7.43 12.06 -2.98
C GLU A 139 -8.44 11.60 -1.92
N SER A 140 -8.71 10.30 -1.87
CA SER A 140 -9.68 9.73 -0.93
C SER A 140 -9.18 9.85 0.51
N ASN A 141 -10.14 9.92 1.44
CA ASN A 141 -9.79 9.89 2.86
C ASN A 141 -9.17 8.53 3.21
N ALA A 142 -7.88 8.53 3.48
CA ALA A 142 -7.12 7.36 3.90
C ALA A 142 -6.76 7.40 5.41
N ALA A 143 -7.50 8.17 6.20
CA ALA A 143 -7.35 8.20 7.65
C ALA A 143 -8.16 7.07 8.28
N PHE A 144 -7.58 5.88 8.31
CA PHE A 144 -8.15 4.71 8.96
C PHE A 144 -7.68 4.60 10.40
N SER A 145 -8.46 3.92 11.24
CA SER A 145 -8.09 3.65 12.63
C SER A 145 -8.12 2.15 12.89
N HIS A 146 -7.00 1.60 13.33
CA HIS A 146 -6.88 0.22 13.80
C HIS A 146 -7.09 0.08 15.32
N ALA A 147 -7.58 1.11 16.00
CA ALA A 147 -7.70 1.10 17.46
C ALA A 147 -8.55 -0.08 18.01
N LYS A 148 -9.60 -0.49 17.26
CA LYS A 148 -10.39 -1.67 17.61
C LYS A 148 -9.57 -2.96 17.46
N ALA A 149 -8.85 -3.11 16.35
CA ALA A 149 -7.98 -4.27 16.13
C ALA A 149 -6.87 -4.35 17.18
N THR A 150 -6.28 -3.22 17.57
CA THR A 150 -5.30 -3.17 18.66
C THR A 150 -5.90 -3.64 19.98
N ARG A 151 -7.09 -3.18 20.34
CA ARG A 151 -7.74 -3.50 21.61
C ARG A 151 -8.21 -4.96 21.69
N GLU A 152 -8.77 -5.48 20.61
CA GLU A 152 -9.49 -6.77 20.60
C GLU A 152 -8.66 -7.91 20.02
N LEU A 153 -7.72 -7.60 19.11
CA LEU A 153 -6.87 -8.60 18.47
C LEU A 153 -5.38 -8.46 18.84
N ASN A 154 -5.04 -7.53 19.75
CA ASN A 154 -3.64 -7.20 20.07
C ASN A 154 -2.81 -6.81 18.82
N TYR A 155 -3.46 -6.22 17.82
CA TYR A 155 -2.83 -5.83 16.55
C TYR A 155 -1.88 -4.64 16.74
N GLN A 156 -0.62 -4.80 16.32
CA GLN A 156 0.42 -3.78 16.41
C GLN A 156 1.22 -3.75 15.10
N PRO A 157 0.90 -2.83 14.18
CA PRO A 157 1.62 -2.75 12.92
C PRO A 157 3.04 -2.22 13.11
N ARG A 158 3.98 -2.78 12.35
CA ARG A 158 5.39 -2.38 12.38
C ARG A 158 5.63 -1.01 11.75
N PRO A 159 6.76 -0.35 12.06
CA PRO A 159 7.13 0.90 11.42
C PRO A 159 7.30 0.74 9.92
N ILE A 160 6.76 1.66 9.11
CA ILE A 160 6.82 1.63 7.64
C ILE A 160 8.25 1.55 7.10
N LYS A 161 9.22 2.11 7.81
CA LYS A 161 10.64 2.06 7.43
C LYS A 161 11.16 0.62 7.38
N GLU A 162 10.74 -0.22 8.31
CA GLU A 162 11.08 -1.65 8.33
C GLU A 162 10.49 -2.36 7.11
N THR A 163 9.20 -2.14 6.86
CA THR A 163 8.50 -2.67 5.68
C THR A 163 9.20 -2.29 4.38
N LEU A 164 9.57 -1.03 4.22
CA LEU A 164 10.26 -0.54 3.01
C LEU A 164 11.66 -1.13 2.86
N CYS A 165 12.40 -1.26 3.97
CA CYS A 165 13.73 -1.87 3.98
C CYS A 165 13.66 -3.34 3.54
N ASP A 166 12.75 -4.10 4.13
CA ASP A 166 12.59 -5.51 3.82
C ASP A 166 12.03 -5.73 2.40
N THR A 167 11.11 -4.87 1.96
CA THR A 167 10.60 -4.90 0.58
C THR A 167 11.73 -4.64 -0.42
N ALA A 168 12.55 -3.61 -0.20
CA ALA A 168 13.66 -3.27 -1.10
C ALA A 168 14.69 -4.42 -1.15
N ARG A 169 15.03 -5.00 0.00
CA ARG A 169 15.93 -6.16 0.11
C ARG A 169 15.38 -7.36 -0.66
N TRP A 170 14.11 -7.70 -0.41
CA TRP A 170 13.46 -8.82 -1.07
C TRP A 170 13.42 -8.66 -2.60
N LEU A 171 13.10 -7.45 -3.10
CA LEU A 171 13.10 -7.13 -4.52
C LEU A 171 14.50 -7.29 -5.15
N GLN A 172 15.55 -6.96 -4.41
CA GLN A 172 16.95 -7.12 -4.85
C GLN A 172 17.35 -8.60 -4.91
N GLU A 173 17.03 -9.37 -3.88
CA GLU A 173 17.34 -10.81 -3.79
C GLU A 173 16.63 -11.60 -4.90
N HIS A 174 15.39 -11.22 -5.23
CA HIS A 174 14.60 -11.88 -6.28
C HIS A 174 14.79 -11.26 -7.68
N GLN A 175 15.85 -10.45 -7.87
CA GLN A 175 16.21 -9.84 -9.16
C GLN A 175 15.06 -9.05 -9.83
N ARG A 176 14.18 -8.46 -9.01
CA ARG A 176 13.05 -7.65 -9.49
C ARG A 176 13.46 -6.21 -9.81
N ILE A 177 14.61 -5.78 -9.32
CA ILE A 177 15.21 -4.47 -9.55
C ILE A 177 16.62 -4.62 -10.12
N LYS A 178 17.05 -3.64 -10.93
CA LYS A 178 18.42 -3.57 -11.45
C LYS A 178 19.40 -3.22 -10.31
N LYS A 179 20.54 -3.88 -10.29
CA LYS A 179 21.65 -3.53 -9.37
C LYS A 179 22.16 -2.12 -9.62
#